data_b66b34b67955ffd4a10caca66a8e9929
#
_entry.id   b66b34b67955ffd4a10caca66a8e9929
#
_cell.length_a   1.000
_cell.length_b   1.000
_cell.length_c   1.000
_cell.angle_alpha   90.00
_cell.angle_beta   90.00
_cell.angle_gamma   90.00
#
_symmetry.space_group_name_H-M   'P 1'
#
loop_
_entity.id
_entity.type
_entity.pdbx_description
1 polymer ?
#
loop_
_entity_poly.entity_id
_entity_poly.type
_entity_poly.pdbx_seq_one_letter_code
_entity_poly.pdbx_strand_id
1 'polypeptide(L)'
;MLFRSSTEARAKFNMQQEFGDHDIYKGLTFWAPNVNIFRDPRWGRGHETFGEDPYLTSRLGVRYIEGMQGHDEKYLKTAACAKHFAVHSGPEGMRHYFNAEVSKKDLYETYLPAFKACVQEGKVEAVMGAYNRTNGEPCCGSKTLLKDILRDEWGFEGHVTSDCWAIKDFYEGHNVTKNAEESVALAMNNGCDLNCGTLFVYLLDAVRDGLVKEERLDEALVNLFTTRMKLGVFDKADDNPYNKISYSVVDSPKMQELNLTAAKRCLTLLKNDQMLPLDKEKIQTIGVIGPNADNRMALVGNYEGTASRYVTVLEGLEDYAKEHPRADGEKMRIVYSEGCHLYKDRSSNLTQSHDRFAEVKGVCKESDVVVVCLGLDASLEGEEGDTGNEFSSGDKLDLRFPGLQNEVLEVAYESGKPVILLVLTGSAMDLTWADEHVNAIMQCWYPGAQGGNAIAQVLFGDACPEGRLPVTFYRTSEELPEFTDYSMEGRTYRYMKNKPLYPFGYGLSYTEFSLDNVKLSTQKVTPDGVEVTADVTNIGQMDGTQTVLVYVKAEREGTPNPQLKGIAKAALKKGETKTVHITLPEEAFGLCDDDGVKRVHQGSYTIYIGEKAAGTVVKD
;
A
#
# COMPACT_ATOMS: atom_id res chain seq x y z
N MET A 1 11.32 -7.54 6.86
CA MET A 1 10.51 -8.22 5.83
C MET A 1 11.20 -8.18 4.48
N LEU A 2 11.35 -7.05 3.84
CA LEU A 2 11.85 -6.93 2.44
C LEU A 2 13.26 -7.48 2.20
N PHE A 3 14.16 -7.38 3.17
CA PHE A 3 15.45 -8.06 3.10
C PHE A 3 15.32 -9.59 2.95
N ARG A 4 14.25 -10.19 3.47
CA ARG A 4 13.96 -11.63 3.33
C ARG A 4 13.35 -11.94 1.96
N SER A 5 12.41 -11.12 1.49
CA SER A 5 11.83 -11.28 0.14
C SER A 5 12.91 -11.21 -0.93
N SER A 6 13.87 -10.26 -0.84
CA SER A 6 15.01 -10.19 -1.76
C SER A 6 15.94 -11.39 -1.65
N THR A 7 16.00 -12.05 -0.48
CA THR A 7 16.76 -13.30 -0.31
C THR A 7 16.10 -14.47 -1.06
N GLU A 8 14.76 -14.60 -0.97
CA GLU A 8 14.02 -15.62 -1.72
C GLU A 8 14.07 -15.34 -3.23
N ALA A 9 13.95 -14.06 -3.63
CA ALA A 9 14.10 -13.65 -5.02
C ALA A 9 15.45 -14.05 -5.60
N ARG A 10 16.52 -13.78 -4.85
CA ARG A 10 17.88 -14.18 -5.27
C ARG A 10 18.05 -15.71 -5.32
N ALA A 11 17.49 -16.44 -4.36
CA ALA A 11 17.51 -17.91 -4.37
C ALA A 11 16.80 -18.51 -5.58
N LYS A 12 15.64 -17.94 -5.95
CA LYS A 12 14.89 -18.33 -7.16
C LYS A 12 15.69 -18.03 -8.43
N PHE A 13 16.28 -16.84 -8.52
CA PHE A 13 17.14 -16.47 -9.64
C PHE A 13 18.32 -17.43 -9.78
N ASN A 14 19.05 -17.74 -8.71
CA ASN A 14 20.19 -18.65 -8.72
C ASN A 14 19.78 -20.03 -9.25
N MET A 15 18.65 -20.56 -8.81
CA MET A 15 18.09 -21.83 -9.30
C MET A 15 17.75 -21.75 -10.81
N GLN A 16 17.12 -20.69 -11.25
CA GLN A 16 16.77 -20.49 -12.67
C GLN A 16 18.04 -20.47 -13.54
N GLN A 17 19.10 -19.77 -13.10
CA GLN A 17 20.38 -19.74 -13.82
C GLN A 17 21.02 -21.14 -13.92
N GLU A 18 20.97 -21.93 -12.84
CA GLU A 18 21.50 -23.31 -12.82
C GLU A 18 20.81 -24.20 -13.86
N PHE A 19 19.50 -24.01 -14.09
CA PHE A 19 18.73 -24.75 -15.10
C PHE A 19 18.65 -24.06 -16.46
N GLY A 20 19.38 -22.95 -16.67
CA GLY A 20 19.41 -22.23 -17.95
C GLY A 20 18.10 -21.52 -18.29
N ASP A 21 17.29 -21.20 -17.27
CA ASP A 21 16.02 -20.50 -17.43
C ASP A 21 16.23 -18.99 -17.34
N HIS A 22 16.31 -18.33 -18.49
CA HIS A 22 16.58 -16.89 -18.65
C HIS A 22 15.40 -16.14 -19.25
N ASP A 23 14.19 -16.67 -19.12
CA ASP A 23 12.99 -16.12 -19.73
C ASP A 23 12.56 -14.78 -19.09
N ILE A 24 11.58 -14.12 -19.70
CA ILE A 24 11.02 -12.85 -19.23
C ILE A 24 10.53 -12.99 -17.77
N TYR A 25 10.67 -11.93 -16.99
CA TYR A 25 10.33 -11.84 -15.55
C TYR A 25 11.16 -12.72 -14.62
N LYS A 26 12.29 -13.27 -15.07
CA LYS A 26 13.21 -14.08 -14.24
C LYS A 26 14.52 -13.36 -13.89
N GLY A 27 14.54 -12.03 -14.07
CA GLY A 27 15.68 -11.19 -13.72
C GLY A 27 15.70 -10.77 -12.24
N LEU A 28 16.65 -9.92 -11.92
CA LEU A 28 16.90 -9.40 -10.57
C LEU A 28 16.48 -7.94 -10.39
N THR A 29 15.94 -7.29 -11.41
CA THR A 29 15.35 -5.96 -11.30
C THR A 29 13.86 -6.09 -11.05
N PHE A 30 13.43 -5.72 -9.86
CA PHE A 30 12.03 -5.78 -9.44
C PHE A 30 11.36 -4.43 -9.67
N TRP A 31 10.29 -4.40 -10.44
CA TRP A 31 9.52 -3.18 -10.71
C TRP A 31 8.59 -2.85 -9.53
N ALA A 32 9.22 -2.57 -8.40
CA ALA A 32 8.66 -2.20 -7.13
C ALA A 32 9.70 -1.39 -6.32
N PRO A 33 9.27 -0.49 -5.43
CA PRO A 33 7.95 -0.26 -4.88
C PRO A 33 7.08 0.68 -5.75
N ASN A 34 5.73 0.52 -5.64
CA ASN A 34 4.79 1.52 -6.09
C ASN A 34 4.67 2.61 -5.01
N VAL A 35 5.18 3.80 -5.28
CA VAL A 35 5.19 4.94 -4.35
C VAL A 35 4.27 6.08 -4.79
N ASN A 36 3.33 5.79 -5.68
CA ASN A 36 2.26 6.72 -5.99
C ASN A 36 1.37 6.96 -4.77
N ILE A 37 0.77 8.12 -4.69
CA ILE A 37 -0.12 8.49 -3.58
C ILE A 37 -1.52 7.94 -3.84
N PHE A 38 -2.05 7.19 -2.89
CA PHE A 38 -3.42 6.67 -2.93
C PHE A 38 -4.43 7.81 -2.67
N ARG A 39 -4.53 8.71 -3.65
CA ARG A 39 -5.29 9.95 -3.57
C ARG A 39 -6.82 9.74 -3.58
N ASP A 40 -7.28 8.65 -4.19
CA ASP A 40 -8.70 8.35 -4.37
C ASP A 40 -8.99 6.88 -4.07
N PRO A 41 -9.88 6.56 -3.13
CA PRO A 41 -10.15 5.18 -2.72
C PRO A 41 -10.81 4.32 -3.82
N ARG A 42 -11.26 4.91 -4.93
CA ARG A 42 -11.78 4.19 -6.10
C ARG A 42 -10.68 3.57 -6.94
N TRP A 43 -9.45 4.03 -6.84
CA TRP A 43 -8.33 3.54 -7.63
C TRP A 43 -7.99 2.08 -7.33
N GLY A 44 -8.15 1.19 -8.33
CA GLY A 44 -7.97 -0.26 -8.18
C GLY A 44 -6.56 -0.69 -7.77
N ARG A 45 -5.51 0.02 -8.23
CA ARG A 45 -4.12 -0.25 -7.85
C ARG A 45 -3.68 0.44 -6.57
N GLY A 46 -4.60 1.08 -5.85
CA GLY A 46 -4.30 1.72 -4.57
C GLY A 46 -3.67 0.77 -3.56
N HIS A 47 -4.08 -0.49 -3.54
CA HIS A 47 -3.52 -1.52 -2.66
C HIS A 47 -2.06 -1.90 -2.94
N GLU A 48 -1.51 -1.54 -4.11
CA GLU A 48 -0.09 -1.70 -4.38
C GLU A 48 0.77 -0.65 -3.67
N THR A 49 0.17 0.40 -3.10
CA THR A 49 0.85 1.57 -2.54
C THR A 49 0.97 1.52 -1.02
N PHE A 50 1.63 2.51 -0.45
CA PHE A 50 1.77 2.66 1.01
C PHE A 50 0.72 3.59 1.63
N GLY A 51 -0.25 4.07 0.85
CA GLY A 51 -1.35 4.90 1.31
C GLY A 51 -1.34 6.32 0.76
N GLU A 52 -2.05 7.21 1.44
CA GLU A 52 -2.35 8.57 0.96
C GLU A 52 -1.36 9.65 1.41
N ASP A 53 -0.45 9.31 2.32
CA ASP A 53 0.46 10.30 2.91
C ASP A 53 1.87 10.27 2.28
N PRO A 54 2.38 11.41 1.79
CA PRO A 54 3.69 11.47 1.14
C PRO A 54 4.87 11.16 2.08
N TYR A 55 4.79 11.53 3.37
CA TYR A 55 5.85 11.25 4.33
C TYR A 55 5.91 9.76 4.66
N LEU A 56 4.77 9.14 4.99
CA LEU A 56 4.68 7.69 5.22
C LEU A 56 5.19 6.91 4.01
N THR A 57 4.72 7.27 2.81
CA THR A 57 5.13 6.63 1.55
C THR A 57 6.63 6.79 1.31
N SER A 58 7.20 7.97 1.59
CA SER A 58 8.65 8.20 1.50
C SER A 58 9.42 7.28 2.44
N ARG A 59 9.03 7.20 3.72
CA ARG A 59 9.74 6.37 4.69
C ARG A 59 9.65 4.87 4.38
N LEU A 60 8.48 4.40 3.98
CA LEU A 60 8.28 2.99 3.60
C LEU A 60 8.99 2.67 2.27
N GLY A 61 8.93 3.56 1.29
CA GLY A 61 9.63 3.41 0.01
C GLY A 61 11.15 3.28 0.17
N VAL A 62 11.76 4.16 0.97
CA VAL A 62 13.20 4.09 1.29
C VAL A 62 13.55 2.74 1.95
N ARG A 63 12.80 2.32 2.96
CA ARG A 63 13.03 1.03 3.63
C ARG A 63 12.79 -0.19 2.73
N TYR A 64 11.85 -0.06 1.79
CA TYR A 64 11.62 -1.07 0.77
C TYR A 64 12.87 -1.26 -0.10
N ILE A 65 13.40 -0.17 -0.63
CA ILE A 65 14.57 -0.16 -1.52
C ILE A 65 15.80 -0.71 -0.80
N GLU A 66 16.10 -0.22 0.42
CA GLU A 66 17.20 -0.73 1.24
C GLU A 66 17.09 -2.25 1.46
N GLY A 67 15.89 -2.74 1.77
CA GLY A 67 15.65 -4.16 1.99
C GLY A 67 15.79 -5.00 0.72
N MET A 68 15.41 -4.48 -0.44
CA MET A 68 15.55 -5.15 -1.73
C MET A 68 17.01 -5.14 -2.21
N GLN A 69 17.67 -3.99 -2.18
CA GLN A 69 19.02 -3.83 -2.73
C GLN A 69 20.12 -4.41 -1.84
N GLY A 70 19.86 -4.54 -0.52
CA GLY A 70 20.83 -5.09 0.43
C GLY A 70 21.87 -4.06 0.85
N HIS A 71 22.95 -4.53 1.50
CA HIS A 71 23.97 -3.69 2.12
C HIS A 71 25.41 -4.11 1.78
N ASP A 72 25.60 -4.91 0.74
CA ASP A 72 26.94 -5.24 0.26
C ASP A 72 27.56 -4.04 -0.43
N GLU A 73 28.85 -3.78 -0.22
CA GLU A 73 29.53 -2.59 -0.74
C GLU A 73 29.71 -2.62 -2.27
N LYS A 74 29.77 -3.81 -2.86
CA LYS A 74 30.02 -3.99 -4.31
C LYS A 74 28.75 -4.42 -5.06
N TYR A 75 27.94 -5.29 -4.46
CA TYR A 75 26.86 -5.95 -5.17
C TYR A 75 25.48 -5.61 -4.63
N LEU A 76 24.55 -5.37 -5.53
CA LEU A 76 23.13 -5.34 -5.20
C LEU A 76 22.61 -6.78 -5.07
N LYS A 77 21.80 -7.03 -4.04
CA LYS A 77 21.11 -8.30 -3.90
C LYS A 77 20.04 -8.46 -4.98
N THR A 78 19.20 -7.45 -5.15
CA THR A 78 18.26 -7.21 -6.26
C THR A 78 18.26 -5.72 -6.55
N ALA A 79 17.79 -5.30 -7.71
CA ALA A 79 17.56 -3.89 -8.01
C ALA A 79 16.09 -3.56 -7.80
N ALA A 80 15.79 -2.45 -7.12
CA ALA A 80 14.45 -1.92 -6.95
C ALA A 80 14.15 -0.88 -8.04
N CYS A 81 12.86 -0.67 -8.34
CA CYS A 81 12.39 0.31 -9.31
C CYS A 81 11.21 1.09 -8.75
N ALA A 82 11.41 2.37 -8.44
CA ALA A 82 10.32 3.22 -7.98
C ALA A 82 9.35 3.53 -9.11
N LYS A 83 8.06 3.30 -8.88
CA LYS A 83 7.01 3.42 -9.92
C LYS A 83 5.74 4.06 -9.34
N HIS A 84 4.89 4.63 -10.20
CA HIS A 84 5.04 4.99 -11.60
C HIS A 84 5.29 6.51 -11.67
N PHE A 85 6.42 6.91 -12.17
CA PHE A 85 6.89 8.31 -12.14
C PHE A 85 6.17 9.14 -13.19
N ALA A 86 5.35 10.14 -12.80
CA ALA A 86 5.23 10.54 -11.41
C ALA A 86 3.76 10.65 -10.94
N VAL A 87 2.89 11.27 -11.70
CA VAL A 87 1.52 11.64 -11.29
C VAL A 87 0.54 10.60 -11.82
N HIS A 88 0.41 9.48 -11.11
CA HIS A 88 -0.46 8.37 -11.48
C HIS A 88 -1.17 7.81 -10.24
N SER A 89 -2.51 7.83 -10.27
CA SER A 89 -3.38 7.22 -9.26
C SER A 89 -4.83 7.07 -9.80
N GLY A 90 -4.94 6.46 -11.00
CA GLY A 90 -6.20 6.25 -11.71
C GLY A 90 -6.72 7.50 -12.45
N PRO A 91 -7.81 7.39 -13.21
CA PRO A 91 -8.55 6.16 -13.51
C PRO A 91 -7.76 5.18 -14.38
N GLU A 92 -7.77 3.90 -14.02
CA GLU A 92 -7.02 2.86 -14.76
C GLU A 92 -7.51 2.71 -16.21
N GLY A 93 -8.82 2.69 -16.43
CA GLY A 93 -9.41 2.58 -17.76
C GLY A 93 -9.11 3.75 -18.71
N MET A 94 -8.51 4.82 -18.20
CA MET A 94 -8.13 6.00 -18.98
C MET A 94 -6.61 6.15 -19.13
N ARG A 95 -5.80 5.33 -18.49
CA ARG A 95 -4.34 5.52 -18.32
C ARG A 95 -3.59 5.72 -19.63
N HIS A 96 -4.04 5.11 -20.73
CA HIS A 96 -3.40 5.16 -22.04
C HIS A 96 -3.61 6.47 -22.82
N TYR A 97 -4.55 7.32 -22.38
CA TYR A 97 -4.83 8.62 -23.05
C TYR A 97 -5.02 9.78 -22.07
N PHE A 98 -4.99 9.51 -20.77
CA PHE A 98 -5.23 10.50 -19.73
C PHE A 98 -4.12 11.54 -19.64
N ASN A 99 -4.48 12.77 -19.28
CA ASN A 99 -3.56 13.84 -18.93
C ASN A 99 -3.83 14.28 -17.49
N ALA A 100 -2.95 13.95 -16.56
CA ALA A 100 -3.02 14.43 -15.19
C ALA A 100 -2.60 15.90 -15.15
N GLU A 101 -3.56 16.80 -15.00
CA GLU A 101 -3.29 18.22 -14.81
C GLU A 101 -3.12 18.52 -13.33
N VAL A 102 -1.94 19.00 -12.96
CA VAL A 102 -1.55 19.20 -11.56
C VAL A 102 -0.83 20.53 -11.40
N SER A 103 -1.17 21.28 -10.33
CA SER A 103 -0.44 22.49 -9.97
C SER A 103 1.01 22.16 -9.58
N LYS A 104 1.94 23.13 -9.73
CA LYS A 104 3.30 22.95 -9.22
C LYS A 104 3.31 22.67 -7.73
N LYS A 105 2.45 23.34 -6.97
CA LYS A 105 2.29 23.11 -5.53
C LYS A 105 1.97 21.65 -5.23
N ASP A 106 0.90 21.10 -5.81
CA ASP A 106 0.49 19.72 -5.57
C ASP A 106 1.54 18.72 -6.07
N LEU A 107 2.18 19.01 -7.21
CA LEU A 107 3.24 18.20 -7.76
C LEU A 107 4.39 18.02 -6.75
N TYR A 108 4.92 19.11 -6.21
CA TYR A 108 6.07 19.09 -5.28
C TYR A 108 5.69 18.82 -3.82
N GLU A 109 4.45 19.07 -3.41
CA GLU A 109 3.99 18.82 -2.04
C GLU A 109 3.42 17.41 -1.83
N THR A 110 2.87 16.80 -2.89
CA THR A 110 2.15 15.53 -2.78
C THR A 110 2.73 14.41 -3.66
N TYR A 111 2.89 14.64 -4.97
CA TYR A 111 3.18 13.55 -5.91
C TYR A 111 4.67 13.20 -6.01
N LEU A 112 5.58 14.15 -5.87
CA LEU A 112 7.02 13.95 -6.02
C LEU A 112 7.78 13.52 -4.75
N PRO A 113 7.38 13.89 -3.51
CA PRO A 113 8.23 13.68 -2.32
C PRO A 113 8.67 12.24 -2.10
N ALA A 114 7.80 11.25 -2.35
CA ALA A 114 8.13 9.85 -2.18
C ALA A 114 9.19 9.39 -3.19
N PHE A 115 9.08 9.80 -4.45
CA PHE A 115 10.10 9.52 -5.47
C PHE A 115 11.43 10.18 -5.14
N LYS A 116 11.41 11.45 -4.71
CA LYS A 116 12.62 12.17 -4.29
C LYS A 116 13.35 11.43 -3.17
N ALA A 117 12.63 10.98 -2.15
CA ALA A 117 13.18 10.20 -1.06
C ALA A 117 13.75 8.84 -1.55
N CYS A 118 13.03 8.14 -2.44
CA CYS A 118 13.51 6.90 -3.04
C CYS A 118 14.83 7.09 -3.79
N VAL A 119 14.99 8.19 -4.52
CA VAL A 119 16.21 8.53 -5.27
C VAL A 119 17.32 8.97 -4.33
N GLN A 120 17.07 9.98 -3.51
CA GLN A 120 18.14 10.66 -2.76
C GLN A 120 18.56 9.92 -1.49
N GLU A 121 17.61 9.29 -0.78
CA GLU A 121 17.89 8.56 0.46
C GLU A 121 17.98 7.04 0.19
N GLY A 122 16.99 6.47 -0.51
CA GLY A 122 16.92 5.04 -0.80
C GLY A 122 17.91 4.57 -1.86
N LYS A 123 18.49 5.48 -2.65
CA LYS A 123 19.40 5.17 -3.75
C LYS A 123 18.84 4.10 -4.68
N VAL A 124 17.58 4.29 -5.07
CA VAL A 124 16.88 3.36 -5.97
C VAL A 124 17.62 3.21 -7.29
N GLU A 125 17.77 1.97 -7.77
CA GLU A 125 18.56 1.66 -8.97
C GLU A 125 17.81 1.91 -10.27
N ALA A 126 16.47 1.87 -10.24
CA ALA A 126 15.66 2.13 -11.41
C ALA A 126 14.42 3.00 -11.08
N VAL A 127 13.91 3.69 -12.08
CA VAL A 127 12.65 4.43 -12.02
C VAL A 127 11.82 4.08 -13.26
N MET A 128 10.51 3.84 -13.08
CA MET A 128 9.59 3.55 -14.18
C MET A 128 8.68 4.74 -14.42
N GLY A 129 8.64 5.25 -15.66
CA GLY A 129 7.69 6.28 -16.08
C GLY A 129 6.26 5.73 -16.10
N ALA A 130 5.27 6.58 -15.79
CA ALA A 130 3.85 6.21 -15.82
C ALA A 130 3.30 6.16 -17.25
N TYR A 131 2.15 5.51 -17.42
CA TYR A 131 1.44 5.45 -18.71
C TYR A 131 0.96 6.82 -19.17
N ASN A 132 0.32 7.57 -18.30
CA ASN A 132 -0.38 8.81 -18.62
C ASN A 132 0.56 9.98 -18.93
N ARG A 133 -0.03 11.07 -19.41
CA ARG A 133 0.64 12.37 -19.45
C ARG A 133 0.54 13.08 -18.10
N THR A 134 1.51 13.92 -17.82
CA THR A 134 1.47 14.91 -16.73
C THR A 134 1.66 16.29 -17.33
N ASN A 135 0.68 17.17 -17.15
CA ASN A 135 0.69 18.54 -17.70
C ASN A 135 1.03 18.57 -19.21
N GLY A 136 0.48 17.62 -19.97
CA GLY A 136 0.65 17.51 -21.42
C GLY A 136 1.84 16.65 -21.88
N GLU A 137 2.84 16.39 -21.05
CA GLU A 137 4.01 15.59 -21.40
C GLU A 137 3.77 14.10 -21.07
N PRO A 138 3.97 13.13 -22.00
CA PRO A 138 3.97 11.71 -21.68
C PRO A 138 5.03 11.39 -20.64
N CYS A 139 4.67 10.74 -19.54
CA CYS A 139 5.60 10.53 -18.42
C CYS A 139 6.88 9.77 -18.84
N CYS A 140 6.76 8.76 -19.72
CA CYS A 140 7.92 8.02 -20.25
C CYS A 140 8.76 8.81 -21.27
N GLY A 141 8.35 10.00 -21.66
CA GLY A 141 9.07 10.89 -22.59
C GLY A 141 9.09 12.35 -22.12
N SER A 142 8.79 12.60 -20.84
CA SER A 142 8.73 13.95 -20.28
C SER A 142 10.13 14.49 -20.02
N LYS A 143 10.46 15.60 -20.69
CA LYS A 143 11.69 16.34 -20.38
C LYS A 143 11.67 16.88 -18.95
N THR A 144 10.54 17.45 -18.55
CA THR A 144 10.37 18.02 -17.20
C THR A 144 10.60 16.98 -16.11
N LEU A 145 9.95 15.81 -16.23
CA LEU A 145 10.04 14.78 -15.19
C LEU A 145 11.38 14.02 -15.22
N LEU A 146 11.77 13.48 -16.40
CA LEU A 146 12.90 12.56 -16.48
C LEU A 146 14.26 13.26 -16.50
N LYS A 147 14.35 14.45 -17.10
CA LYS A 147 15.61 15.17 -17.22
C LYS A 147 15.72 16.25 -16.15
N ASP A 148 14.85 17.27 -16.20
CA ASP A 148 15.01 18.46 -15.37
C ASP A 148 14.84 18.11 -13.86
N ILE A 149 13.86 17.28 -13.48
CA ILE A 149 13.62 16.89 -12.07
C ILE A 149 14.46 15.67 -11.67
N LEU A 150 14.30 14.53 -12.36
CA LEU A 150 14.90 13.28 -11.93
C LEU A 150 16.43 13.30 -12.01
N ARG A 151 16.99 13.71 -13.18
CA ARG A 151 18.43 13.73 -13.42
C ARG A 151 19.09 14.99 -12.84
N ASP A 152 18.62 16.17 -13.25
CA ASP A 152 19.34 17.42 -12.99
C ASP A 152 19.11 17.93 -11.56
N GLU A 153 17.86 17.89 -11.05
CA GLU A 153 17.56 18.35 -9.68
C GLU A 153 17.92 17.32 -8.62
N TRP A 154 17.57 16.01 -8.83
CA TRP A 154 17.74 14.99 -7.80
C TRP A 154 19.03 14.18 -7.93
N GLY A 155 19.72 14.26 -9.07
CA GLY A 155 20.99 13.55 -9.30
C GLY A 155 20.81 12.03 -9.44
N PHE A 156 19.74 11.58 -10.09
CA PHE A 156 19.49 10.16 -10.32
C PHE A 156 20.50 9.58 -11.31
N GLU A 157 21.20 8.51 -10.92
CA GLU A 157 22.27 7.86 -11.70
C GLU A 157 21.86 6.49 -12.27
N GLY A 158 20.73 5.91 -11.85
CA GLY A 158 20.24 4.61 -12.32
C GLY A 158 19.60 4.69 -13.71
N HIS A 159 18.95 3.60 -14.15
CA HIS A 159 18.25 3.58 -15.42
C HIS A 159 16.75 3.90 -15.29
N VAL A 160 16.19 4.45 -16.37
CA VAL A 160 14.76 4.71 -16.50
C VAL A 160 14.16 3.69 -17.44
N THR A 161 13.11 2.98 -17.01
CA THR A 161 12.30 2.10 -17.85
C THR A 161 10.94 2.73 -18.16
N SER A 162 10.38 2.44 -19.33
CA SER A 162 8.96 2.73 -19.57
C SER A 162 8.09 1.73 -18.82
N ASP A 163 6.83 2.09 -18.56
CA ASP A 163 5.80 1.09 -18.34
C ASP A 163 5.53 0.29 -19.63
N CYS A 164 4.88 -0.86 -19.51
CA CYS A 164 4.71 -1.78 -20.63
C CYS A 164 3.81 -1.15 -21.71
N TRP A 165 4.36 -1.03 -22.93
CA TRP A 165 3.72 -0.40 -24.10
C TRP A 165 3.46 1.11 -23.98
N ALA A 166 3.81 1.77 -22.87
CA ALA A 166 3.54 3.19 -22.63
C ALA A 166 4.10 4.14 -23.70
N ILE A 167 5.22 3.78 -24.35
CA ILE A 167 5.77 4.60 -25.45
C ILE A 167 4.87 4.55 -26.70
N LYS A 168 4.11 3.46 -26.88
CA LYS A 168 3.14 3.32 -27.97
C LYS A 168 2.00 4.33 -27.81
N ASP A 169 1.62 4.60 -26.57
CA ASP A 169 0.56 5.56 -26.27
C ASP A 169 0.87 6.97 -26.78
N PHE A 170 2.15 7.34 -26.98
CA PHE A 170 2.50 8.68 -27.42
C PHE A 170 1.84 9.06 -28.75
N TYR A 171 1.69 8.11 -29.69
CA TYR A 171 1.01 8.35 -30.95
C TYR A 171 -0.39 7.74 -31.03
N GLU A 172 -0.68 6.63 -30.31
CA GLU A 172 -2.00 5.99 -30.38
C GLU A 172 -3.02 6.62 -29.40
N GLY A 173 -2.60 6.96 -28.18
CA GLY A 173 -3.48 7.46 -27.11
C GLY A 173 -3.32 8.96 -26.85
N HIS A 174 -2.08 9.43 -26.72
CA HIS A 174 -1.76 10.80 -26.35
C HIS A 174 -1.82 11.80 -27.52
N ASN A 175 -1.59 11.32 -28.75
CA ASN A 175 -1.52 12.16 -29.95
C ASN A 175 -0.44 13.26 -29.87
N VAL A 176 0.69 13.00 -29.19
CA VAL A 176 1.83 13.94 -29.09
C VAL A 176 2.92 13.68 -30.10
N THR A 177 2.95 12.50 -30.69
CA THR A 177 3.83 12.11 -31.80
C THR A 177 2.99 11.54 -32.95
N LYS A 178 3.58 11.38 -34.13
CA LYS A 178 2.85 10.92 -35.31
C LYS A 178 2.97 9.43 -35.58
N ASN A 179 4.06 8.82 -35.11
CA ASN A 179 4.43 7.43 -35.40
C ASN A 179 5.37 6.87 -34.34
N ALA A 180 5.76 5.62 -34.50
CA ALA A 180 6.64 4.91 -33.58
C ALA A 180 8.04 5.52 -33.51
N GLU A 181 8.61 5.95 -34.64
CA GLU A 181 9.95 6.54 -34.75
C GLU A 181 10.05 7.85 -33.96
N GLU A 182 9.06 8.74 -34.10
CA GLU A 182 8.99 9.98 -33.29
C GLU A 182 8.79 9.67 -31.80
N SER A 183 8.01 8.62 -31.47
CA SER A 183 7.74 8.22 -30.09
C SER A 183 8.97 7.68 -29.38
N VAL A 184 9.71 6.78 -30.03
CA VAL A 184 10.96 6.24 -29.44
C VAL A 184 12.03 7.32 -29.36
N ALA A 185 12.07 8.26 -30.32
CA ALA A 185 12.97 9.39 -30.26
C ALA A 185 12.65 10.33 -29.09
N LEU A 186 11.39 10.66 -28.87
CA LEU A 186 10.96 11.48 -27.74
C LEU A 186 11.34 10.82 -26.40
N ALA A 187 11.05 9.53 -26.23
CA ALA A 187 11.38 8.79 -25.01
C ALA A 187 12.89 8.74 -24.78
N MET A 188 13.67 8.32 -25.79
CA MET A 188 15.12 8.16 -25.70
C MET A 188 15.81 9.49 -25.41
N ASN A 189 15.51 10.54 -26.15
CA ASN A 189 16.16 11.86 -26.02
C ASN A 189 15.86 12.53 -24.67
N ASN A 190 14.73 12.19 -24.03
CA ASN A 190 14.35 12.74 -22.74
C ASN A 190 14.71 11.84 -21.54
N GLY A 191 15.40 10.70 -21.78
CA GLY A 191 16.03 9.98 -20.66
C GLY A 191 15.44 8.62 -20.35
N CYS A 192 14.48 8.09 -21.12
CA CYS A 192 14.01 6.71 -21.01
C CYS A 192 15.08 5.77 -21.63
N ASP A 193 15.65 4.89 -20.81
CA ASP A 193 16.78 4.03 -21.20
C ASP A 193 16.33 2.63 -21.66
N LEU A 194 15.17 2.16 -21.19
CA LEU A 194 14.64 0.82 -21.45
C LEU A 194 13.16 0.89 -21.78
N ASN A 195 12.73 0.18 -22.82
CA ASN A 195 11.32 0.01 -23.17
C ASN A 195 10.79 -1.34 -22.71
N CYS A 196 9.70 -1.37 -21.96
CA CYS A 196 8.87 -2.57 -21.82
C CYS A 196 7.92 -2.65 -23.03
N GLY A 197 8.09 -3.69 -23.84
CA GLY A 197 7.41 -3.86 -25.12
C GLY A 197 8.41 -3.93 -26.29
N THR A 198 7.93 -3.71 -27.51
CA THR A 198 8.73 -3.93 -28.73
C THR A 198 9.07 -2.65 -29.49
N LEU A 199 8.68 -1.46 -29.00
CA LEU A 199 8.83 -0.24 -29.79
C LEU A 199 10.29 0.15 -30.07
N PHE A 200 11.22 -0.15 -29.17
CA PHE A 200 12.64 0.21 -29.39
C PHE A 200 13.28 -0.49 -30.61
N VAL A 201 12.58 -1.40 -31.30
CA VAL A 201 13.01 -1.87 -32.62
C VAL A 201 13.06 -0.74 -33.65
N TYR A 202 12.23 0.31 -33.50
CA TYR A 202 12.21 1.50 -34.36
C TYR A 202 13.34 2.50 -34.08
N LEU A 203 14.17 2.28 -33.03
CA LEU A 203 15.33 3.13 -32.78
C LEU A 203 16.34 3.13 -33.92
N LEU A 204 16.49 2.00 -34.63
CA LEU A 204 17.38 1.94 -35.78
C LEU A 204 16.95 2.93 -36.88
N ASP A 205 15.64 2.99 -37.15
CA ASP A 205 15.10 3.93 -38.13
C ASP A 205 15.18 5.37 -37.62
N ALA A 206 14.89 5.60 -36.33
CA ALA A 206 15.01 6.91 -35.69
C ALA A 206 16.45 7.46 -35.73
N VAL A 207 17.48 6.61 -35.58
CA VAL A 207 18.89 7.00 -35.73
C VAL A 207 19.21 7.32 -37.16
N ARG A 208 18.77 6.45 -38.11
CA ARG A 208 18.97 6.67 -39.54
C ARG A 208 18.36 7.99 -40.02
N ASP A 209 17.20 8.35 -39.49
CA ASP A 209 16.48 9.57 -39.82
C ASP A 209 17.02 10.81 -39.06
N GLY A 210 18.03 10.60 -38.19
CA GLY A 210 18.66 11.67 -37.42
C GLY A 210 17.83 12.19 -36.25
N LEU A 211 16.78 11.46 -35.84
CA LEU A 211 15.91 11.81 -34.70
C LEU A 211 16.58 11.48 -33.36
N VAL A 212 17.46 10.48 -33.32
CA VAL A 212 18.25 10.08 -32.14
C VAL A 212 19.72 9.98 -32.55
N LYS A 213 20.60 10.44 -31.67
CA LYS A 213 22.04 10.29 -31.84
C LYS A 213 22.54 9.00 -31.22
N GLU A 214 23.55 8.36 -31.81
CA GLU A 214 24.17 7.13 -31.28
C GLU A 214 24.72 7.32 -29.86
N GLU A 215 25.27 8.51 -29.55
CA GLU A 215 25.80 8.82 -28.22
C GLU A 215 24.71 8.69 -27.14
N ARG A 216 23.44 9.00 -27.45
CA ARG A 216 22.34 8.86 -26.48
C ARG A 216 21.99 7.38 -26.25
N LEU A 217 22.16 6.53 -27.28
CA LEU A 217 22.02 5.07 -27.11
C LEU A 217 23.14 4.52 -26.21
N ASP A 218 24.36 4.99 -26.39
CA ASP A 218 25.49 4.60 -25.54
C ASP A 218 25.25 4.97 -24.08
N GLU A 219 24.74 6.19 -23.79
CA GLU A 219 24.35 6.60 -22.45
C GLU A 219 23.28 5.67 -21.84
N ALA A 220 22.24 5.33 -22.61
CA ALA A 220 21.19 4.43 -22.15
C ALA A 220 21.72 3.03 -21.84
N LEU A 221 22.61 2.51 -22.69
CA LEU A 221 23.28 1.24 -22.45
C LEU A 221 24.15 1.28 -21.20
N VAL A 222 24.92 2.35 -20.99
CA VAL A 222 25.72 2.52 -19.76
C VAL A 222 24.84 2.51 -18.53
N ASN A 223 23.74 3.27 -18.51
CA ASN A 223 22.81 3.30 -17.38
C ASN A 223 22.26 1.89 -17.09
N LEU A 224 21.75 1.19 -18.11
CA LEU A 224 21.16 -0.13 -17.97
C LEU A 224 22.18 -1.20 -17.57
N PHE A 225 23.34 -1.24 -18.22
CA PHE A 225 24.35 -2.26 -17.94
C PHE A 225 25.09 -2.01 -16.63
N THR A 226 25.17 -0.77 -16.15
CA THR A 226 25.68 -0.46 -14.81
C THR A 226 24.85 -1.19 -13.74
N THR A 227 23.53 -1.19 -13.84
CA THR A 227 22.66 -1.99 -12.95
C THR A 227 23.01 -3.47 -13.00
N ARG A 228 23.20 -4.03 -14.18
CA ARG A 228 23.56 -5.45 -14.34
C ARG A 228 24.93 -5.78 -13.79
N MET A 229 25.90 -4.87 -13.91
CA MET A 229 27.22 -5.00 -13.29
C MET A 229 27.13 -4.97 -11.76
N LYS A 230 26.36 -4.04 -11.19
CA LYS A 230 26.10 -3.99 -9.75
C LYS A 230 25.38 -5.25 -9.23
N LEU A 231 24.55 -5.90 -10.05
CA LEU A 231 23.92 -7.19 -9.74
C LEU A 231 24.90 -8.38 -9.83
N GLY A 232 26.10 -8.15 -10.37
CA GLY A 232 27.16 -9.16 -10.53
C GLY A 232 26.85 -10.23 -11.58
N VAL A 233 26.02 -9.88 -12.61
CA VAL A 233 25.60 -10.83 -13.65
C VAL A 233 26.77 -11.26 -14.54
N PHE A 234 27.78 -10.40 -14.68
CA PHE A 234 28.97 -10.66 -15.52
C PHE A 234 30.20 -11.13 -14.73
N ASP A 235 30.13 -11.14 -13.40
CA ASP A 235 31.24 -11.53 -12.55
C ASP A 235 31.29 -13.08 -12.41
N LYS A 236 32.42 -13.60 -11.95
CA LYS A 236 32.51 -15.02 -11.61
C LYS A 236 31.54 -15.36 -10.47
N ALA A 237 30.94 -16.54 -10.57
CA ALA A 237 29.92 -16.97 -9.60
C ALA A 237 30.38 -16.87 -8.13
N ASP A 238 31.66 -17.19 -7.87
CA ASP A 238 32.23 -17.19 -6.51
C ASP A 238 32.48 -15.79 -5.94
N ASP A 239 32.61 -14.78 -6.79
CA ASP A 239 32.90 -13.40 -6.36
C ASP A 239 31.67 -12.69 -5.76
N ASN A 240 30.46 -13.10 -6.15
CA ASN A 240 29.23 -12.51 -5.66
C ASN A 240 28.65 -13.33 -4.48
N PRO A 241 28.61 -12.78 -3.27
CA PRO A 241 28.13 -13.51 -2.08
C PRO A 241 26.67 -13.96 -2.20
N TYR A 242 25.86 -13.25 -2.98
CA TYR A 242 24.45 -13.58 -3.17
C TYR A 242 24.22 -14.82 -4.06
N ASN A 243 25.18 -15.22 -4.88
CA ASN A 243 25.09 -16.46 -5.67
C ASN A 243 25.15 -17.73 -4.82
N LYS A 244 25.58 -17.62 -3.54
CA LYS A 244 25.62 -18.72 -2.58
C LYS A 244 24.29 -18.94 -1.83
N ILE A 245 23.28 -18.14 -2.08
CA ILE A 245 21.98 -18.26 -1.43
C ILE A 245 21.26 -19.49 -2.00
N SER A 246 21.06 -20.49 -1.15
CA SER A 246 20.39 -21.75 -1.50
C SER A 246 18.89 -21.58 -1.70
N TYR A 247 18.29 -22.36 -2.58
CA TYR A 247 16.85 -22.45 -2.77
C TYR A 247 16.10 -22.89 -1.50
N SER A 248 16.75 -23.56 -0.57
CA SER A 248 16.17 -23.99 0.72
C SER A 248 15.67 -22.85 1.62
N VAL A 249 16.02 -21.60 1.31
CA VAL A 249 15.49 -20.44 2.04
C VAL A 249 14.06 -20.08 1.59
N VAL A 250 13.65 -20.49 0.38
CA VAL A 250 12.33 -20.18 -0.18
C VAL A 250 11.27 -20.91 0.61
N ASP A 251 10.26 -20.18 1.05
CA ASP A 251 9.13 -20.69 1.81
C ASP A 251 9.52 -21.51 3.07
N SER A 252 10.68 -21.20 3.63
CA SER A 252 11.18 -21.85 4.84
C SER A 252 10.29 -21.52 6.06
N PRO A 253 10.34 -22.33 7.15
CA PRO A 253 9.58 -22.05 8.37
C PRO A 253 9.77 -20.62 8.89
N LYS A 254 10.97 -20.06 8.73
CA LYS A 254 11.27 -18.67 9.09
C LYS A 254 10.54 -17.65 8.20
N MET A 255 10.33 -17.96 6.92
CA MET A 255 9.57 -17.12 6.01
C MET A 255 8.07 -17.20 6.30
N GLN A 256 7.58 -18.38 6.65
CA GLN A 256 6.20 -18.59 7.08
C GLN A 256 5.88 -17.81 8.37
N GLU A 257 6.78 -17.86 9.37
CA GLU A 257 6.65 -17.09 10.62
C GLU A 257 6.64 -15.58 10.34
N LEU A 258 7.50 -15.12 9.42
CA LEU A 258 7.53 -13.72 9.02
C LEU A 258 6.24 -13.29 8.32
N ASN A 259 5.70 -14.14 7.44
CA ASN A 259 4.42 -13.90 6.77
C ASN A 259 3.29 -13.75 7.79
N LEU A 260 3.17 -14.71 8.73
CA LEU A 260 2.18 -14.64 9.82
C LEU A 260 2.34 -13.38 10.68
N THR A 261 3.59 -13.01 11.02
CA THR A 261 3.87 -11.79 11.79
C THR A 261 3.44 -10.54 11.02
N ALA A 262 3.71 -10.48 9.71
CA ALA A 262 3.30 -9.37 8.88
C ALA A 262 1.79 -9.25 8.78
N ALA A 263 1.10 -10.37 8.54
CA ALA A 263 -0.35 -10.43 8.49
C ALA A 263 -0.98 -9.89 9.78
N LYS A 264 -0.54 -10.38 10.96
CA LYS A 264 -1.03 -9.89 12.27
C LYS A 264 -0.87 -8.37 12.45
N ARG A 265 0.25 -7.83 12.00
CA ARG A 265 0.57 -6.39 12.15
C ARG A 265 -0.19 -5.48 11.20
N CYS A 266 -0.74 -6.04 10.12
CA CYS A 266 -1.56 -5.28 9.18
C CYS A 266 -3.01 -5.15 9.65
N LEU A 267 -3.52 -6.12 10.40
CA LEU A 267 -4.92 -6.12 10.85
C LEU A 267 -5.22 -4.86 11.67
N THR A 268 -6.25 -4.13 11.22
CA THR A 268 -6.62 -2.83 11.80
C THR A 268 -8.02 -2.91 12.40
N LEU A 269 -8.12 -2.88 13.71
CA LEU A 269 -9.39 -2.88 14.44
C LEU A 269 -10.02 -1.49 14.35
N LEU A 270 -11.21 -1.39 13.76
CA LEU A 270 -11.91 -0.12 13.54
C LEU A 270 -13.00 0.14 14.58
N LYS A 271 -13.72 -0.90 14.99
CA LYS A 271 -14.77 -0.84 16.01
C LYS A 271 -14.69 -2.06 16.91
N ASN A 272 -14.98 -1.88 18.21
CA ASN A 272 -15.10 -2.97 19.17
C ASN A 272 -15.97 -2.58 20.36
N ASP A 273 -17.20 -3.06 20.38
CA ASP A 273 -18.13 -2.88 21.48
C ASP A 273 -17.90 -3.95 22.59
N GLN A 274 -16.65 -4.10 23.01
CA GLN A 274 -16.21 -5.09 24.01
C GLN A 274 -16.44 -6.56 23.59
N MET A 275 -16.61 -6.81 22.29
CA MET A 275 -16.81 -8.15 21.75
C MET A 275 -15.50 -8.90 21.58
N LEU A 276 -14.45 -8.18 21.18
CA LEU A 276 -13.11 -8.75 20.95
C LEU A 276 -12.16 -8.38 22.11
N PRO A 277 -11.23 -9.26 22.50
CA PRO A 277 -11.03 -10.61 21.95
C PRO A 277 -12.13 -11.60 22.37
N LEU A 278 -12.39 -12.60 21.53
CA LEU A 278 -13.34 -13.66 21.80
C LEU A 278 -12.86 -14.54 22.96
N ASP A 279 -13.81 -14.89 23.85
CA ASP A 279 -13.55 -15.85 24.94
C ASP A 279 -13.97 -17.25 24.50
N LYS A 280 -13.00 -18.09 24.12
CA LYS A 280 -13.24 -19.46 23.64
C LYS A 280 -14.03 -20.32 24.64
N GLU A 281 -13.96 -20.02 25.95
CA GLU A 281 -14.67 -20.78 26.98
C GLU A 281 -16.18 -20.50 26.99
N LYS A 282 -16.60 -19.36 26.39
CA LYS A 282 -18.00 -18.95 26.31
C LYS A 282 -18.66 -19.27 24.96
N ILE A 283 -17.84 -19.61 23.94
CA ILE A 283 -18.31 -19.82 22.58
C ILE A 283 -18.30 -21.32 22.25
N GLN A 284 -19.44 -21.86 21.85
CA GLN A 284 -19.57 -23.23 21.39
C GLN A 284 -19.57 -23.31 19.86
N THR A 285 -20.25 -22.37 19.21
CA THR A 285 -20.38 -22.34 17.75
C THR A 285 -20.12 -20.94 17.19
N ILE A 286 -19.26 -20.85 16.20
CA ILE A 286 -18.99 -19.65 15.40
C ILE A 286 -19.63 -19.85 14.04
N GLY A 287 -20.50 -18.91 13.64
CA GLY A 287 -20.98 -18.78 12.27
C GLY A 287 -19.99 -17.96 11.43
N VAL A 288 -19.59 -18.50 10.31
CA VAL A 288 -18.73 -17.81 9.33
C VAL A 288 -19.55 -17.60 8.06
N ILE A 289 -19.69 -16.37 7.62
CA ILE A 289 -20.56 -15.99 6.51
C ILE A 289 -19.82 -15.05 5.57
N GLY A 290 -20.09 -15.17 4.28
CA GLY A 290 -19.65 -14.21 3.29
C GLY A 290 -18.71 -14.78 2.23
N PRO A 291 -18.65 -14.11 1.05
CA PRO A 291 -17.91 -14.59 -0.11
C PRO A 291 -16.39 -14.59 0.08
N ASN A 292 -15.88 -13.79 1.02
CA ASN A 292 -14.44 -13.72 1.30
C ASN A 292 -14.00 -14.67 2.42
N ALA A 293 -14.91 -15.42 3.02
CA ALA A 293 -14.59 -16.33 4.13
C ALA A 293 -13.67 -17.48 3.69
N ASP A 294 -13.98 -18.10 2.53
CA ASP A 294 -13.20 -19.20 1.93
C ASP A 294 -12.71 -18.84 0.51
N ASN A 295 -12.20 -17.62 0.36
CA ASN A 295 -11.66 -17.11 -0.91
C ASN A 295 -10.16 -16.86 -0.80
N ARG A 296 -9.36 -17.66 -1.52
CA ARG A 296 -7.89 -17.50 -1.56
C ARG A 296 -7.45 -16.22 -2.26
N MET A 297 -8.23 -15.73 -3.23
CA MET A 297 -7.93 -14.48 -3.93
C MET A 297 -8.10 -13.26 -3.03
N ALA A 298 -8.96 -13.34 -2.03
CA ALA A 298 -9.12 -12.29 -1.03
C ALA A 298 -7.94 -12.17 -0.04
N LEU A 299 -6.95 -13.07 -0.12
CA LEU A 299 -5.72 -13.01 0.68
C LEU A 299 -4.60 -12.24 -0.02
N VAL A 300 -4.67 -12.05 -1.32
CA VAL A 300 -3.59 -11.52 -2.16
C VAL A 300 -4.08 -10.38 -3.04
N GLY A 301 -3.17 -9.45 -3.35
CA GLY A 301 -3.43 -8.34 -4.28
C GLY A 301 -2.72 -8.53 -5.61
N ASN A 302 -2.61 -7.48 -6.40
CA ASN A 302 -1.89 -7.50 -7.68
C ASN A 302 -0.43 -7.91 -7.49
N TYR A 303 0.12 -8.59 -8.49
CA TYR A 303 1.52 -9.04 -8.53
C TYR A 303 1.91 -9.97 -7.37
N GLU A 304 0.96 -10.78 -6.89
CA GLU A 304 1.21 -11.78 -5.88
C GLU A 304 2.18 -12.87 -6.36
N GLY A 305 2.90 -13.45 -5.42
CA GLY A 305 3.64 -14.69 -5.65
C GLY A 305 2.81 -15.91 -5.28
N THR A 306 3.09 -17.06 -5.89
CA THR A 306 2.45 -18.32 -5.51
C THR A 306 3.01 -18.82 -4.18
N ALA A 307 2.13 -18.97 -3.17
CA ALA A 307 2.47 -19.58 -1.89
C ALA A 307 2.27 -21.11 -1.94
N SER A 308 3.01 -21.85 -1.10
CA SER A 308 2.84 -23.30 -0.96
C SER A 308 1.50 -23.67 -0.32
N ARG A 309 0.98 -22.81 0.56
CA ARG A 309 -0.33 -22.92 1.20
C ARG A 309 -0.93 -21.54 1.41
N TYR A 310 -2.20 -21.42 1.12
CA TYR A 310 -3.06 -20.29 1.50
C TYR A 310 -3.98 -20.75 2.63
N VAL A 311 -4.11 -19.95 3.67
CA VAL A 311 -5.03 -20.20 4.78
C VAL A 311 -6.13 -19.14 4.74
N THR A 312 -7.33 -19.53 4.30
CA THR A 312 -8.49 -18.65 4.26
C THR A 312 -8.99 -18.33 5.67
N VAL A 313 -9.91 -17.36 5.81
CA VAL A 313 -10.49 -17.03 7.11
C VAL A 313 -11.17 -18.24 7.72
N LEU A 314 -11.95 -18.98 6.91
CA LEU A 314 -12.63 -20.20 7.33
C LEU A 314 -11.62 -21.25 7.80
N GLU A 315 -10.62 -21.59 6.98
CA GLU A 315 -9.56 -22.56 7.34
C GLU A 315 -8.83 -22.14 8.63
N GLY A 316 -8.49 -20.85 8.78
CA GLY A 316 -7.79 -20.35 9.98
C GLY A 316 -8.62 -20.49 11.26
N LEU A 317 -9.94 -20.26 11.19
CA LEU A 317 -10.85 -20.47 12.33
C LEU A 317 -11.07 -21.95 12.64
N GLU A 318 -11.16 -22.81 11.62
CA GLU A 318 -11.24 -24.26 11.79
C GLU A 318 -9.96 -24.85 12.41
N ASP A 319 -8.80 -24.46 11.91
CA ASP A 319 -7.50 -24.86 12.45
C ASP A 319 -7.35 -24.38 13.91
N TYR A 320 -7.73 -23.13 14.20
CA TYR A 320 -7.70 -22.60 15.56
C TYR A 320 -8.62 -23.37 16.52
N ALA A 321 -9.85 -23.61 16.13
CA ALA A 321 -10.82 -24.37 16.93
C ALA A 321 -10.36 -25.82 17.21
N LYS A 322 -9.63 -26.41 16.27
CA LYS A 322 -9.07 -27.76 16.39
C LYS A 322 -7.86 -27.81 17.34
N GLU A 323 -6.99 -26.78 17.29
CA GLU A 323 -5.76 -26.70 18.06
C GLU A 323 -5.97 -26.18 19.49
N HIS A 324 -7.05 -25.43 19.73
CA HIS A 324 -7.36 -24.79 21.00
C HIS A 324 -8.71 -25.25 21.57
N PRO A 325 -8.83 -26.52 22.00
CA PRO A 325 -10.06 -27.00 22.61
C PRO A 325 -10.39 -26.19 23.89
N ARG A 326 -11.65 -26.17 24.25
CA ARG A 326 -12.14 -25.56 25.49
C ARG A 326 -11.66 -26.33 26.72
N ALA A 327 -11.77 -25.74 27.89
CA ALA A 327 -11.35 -26.38 29.15
C ALA A 327 -12.07 -27.69 29.46
N ASP A 328 -13.28 -27.88 28.94
CA ASP A 328 -14.05 -29.13 29.02
C ASP A 328 -13.59 -30.22 28.04
N GLY A 329 -12.60 -29.91 27.18
CA GLY A 329 -12.06 -30.79 26.15
C GLY A 329 -12.85 -30.79 24.82
N GLU A 330 -13.98 -30.11 24.78
CA GLU A 330 -14.76 -29.96 23.56
C GLU A 330 -14.16 -28.89 22.64
N LYS A 331 -14.35 -29.05 21.32
CA LYS A 331 -13.90 -28.09 20.32
C LYS A 331 -15.03 -27.13 19.98
N MET A 332 -14.68 -25.90 19.66
CA MET A 332 -15.61 -24.97 19.04
C MET A 332 -16.05 -25.53 17.67
N ARG A 333 -17.33 -25.42 17.38
CA ARG A 333 -17.89 -25.78 16.08
C ARG A 333 -17.85 -24.57 15.16
N ILE A 334 -17.38 -24.77 13.94
CA ILE A 334 -17.45 -23.74 12.88
C ILE A 334 -18.57 -24.16 11.92
N VAL A 335 -19.48 -23.26 11.62
CA VAL A 335 -20.55 -23.44 10.63
C VAL A 335 -20.46 -22.34 9.59
N TYR A 336 -20.59 -22.68 8.31
CA TYR A 336 -20.27 -21.77 7.21
C TYR A 336 -21.39 -21.68 6.19
N SER A 337 -21.56 -20.48 5.61
CA SER A 337 -22.30 -20.23 4.38
C SER A 337 -21.61 -19.12 3.60
N GLU A 338 -21.41 -19.30 2.28
CA GLU A 338 -20.94 -18.23 1.40
C GLU A 338 -21.89 -17.02 1.37
N GLY A 339 -23.19 -17.25 1.59
CA GLY A 339 -24.22 -16.23 1.71
C GLY A 339 -24.61 -15.55 0.42
N CYS A 340 -23.64 -15.12 -0.37
CA CYS A 340 -23.84 -14.50 -1.69
C CYS A 340 -22.60 -14.70 -2.57
N HIS A 341 -22.74 -14.40 -3.85
CA HIS A 341 -21.59 -14.26 -4.76
C HIS A 341 -20.81 -12.96 -4.45
N LEU A 342 -19.52 -12.94 -4.77
CA LEU A 342 -18.64 -11.81 -4.47
C LEU A 342 -19.17 -10.47 -5.02
N TYR A 343 -19.71 -10.44 -6.25
CA TYR A 343 -20.21 -9.21 -6.89
C TYR A 343 -21.50 -9.35 -7.70
N LYS A 344 -21.97 -10.58 -7.96
CA LYS A 344 -23.21 -10.81 -8.71
C LYS A 344 -24.40 -10.94 -7.78
N ASP A 345 -25.59 -10.71 -8.33
CA ASP A 345 -26.86 -10.93 -7.63
C ASP A 345 -27.20 -12.42 -7.47
N ARG A 346 -26.53 -13.29 -8.26
CA ARG A 346 -26.71 -14.75 -8.25
C ARG A 346 -25.43 -15.48 -8.66
N SER A 347 -25.28 -16.72 -8.22
CA SER A 347 -24.08 -17.52 -8.50
C SER A 347 -24.08 -18.15 -9.90
N SER A 348 -25.25 -18.37 -10.51
CA SER A 348 -25.39 -18.93 -11.86
C SER A 348 -26.74 -18.55 -12.46
N ASN A 349 -26.95 -18.85 -13.76
CA ASN A 349 -28.23 -18.61 -14.44
C ASN A 349 -29.36 -19.51 -13.92
N LEU A 350 -29.05 -20.54 -13.15
CA LEU A 350 -30.04 -21.48 -12.56
C LEU A 350 -30.43 -21.12 -11.14
N THR A 351 -29.76 -20.12 -10.52
CA THR A 351 -30.03 -19.67 -9.16
C THR A 351 -30.85 -18.38 -9.16
N GLN A 352 -31.47 -18.08 -8.02
CA GLN A 352 -32.20 -16.82 -7.80
C GLN A 352 -31.39 -15.88 -6.90
N SER A 353 -31.63 -14.58 -6.99
CA SER A 353 -31.18 -13.64 -5.97
C SER A 353 -31.69 -14.09 -4.60
N HIS A 354 -30.89 -13.96 -3.56
CA HIS A 354 -31.20 -14.31 -2.17
C HIS A 354 -31.45 -15.80 -1.88
N ASP A 355 -31.24 -16.74 -2.83
CA ASP A 355 -31.46 -18.16 -2.64
C ASP A 355 -30.63 -18.77 -1.49
N ARG A 356 -29.48 -18.16 -1.16
CA ARG A 356 -28.61 -18.57 -0.04
C ARG A 356 -28.92 -17.89 1.30
N PHE A 357 -29.83 -16.92 1.34
CA PHE A 357 -30.18 -16.22 2.59
C PHE A 357 -30.83 -17.13 3.65
N ALA A 358 -31.49 -18.19 3.23
CA ALA A 358 -31.98 -19.19 4.16
C ALA A 358 -30.84 -19.93 4.88
N GLU A 359 -29.73 -20.21 4.20
CA GLU A 359 -28.52 -20.78 4.80
C GLU A 359 -27.88 -19.82 5.78
N VAL A 360 -27.75 -18.53 5.41
CA VAL A 360 -27.25 -17.47 6.31
C VAL A 360 -28.05 -17.45 7.60
N LYS A 361 -29.38 -17.43 7.51
CA LYS A 361 -30.28 -17.50 8.69
C LYS A 361 -30.09 -18.77 9.52
N GLY A 362 -29.85 -19.90 8.85
CA GLY A 362 -29.53 -21.17 9.51
C GLY A 362 -28.23 -21.13 10.27
N VAL A 363 -27.16 -20.61 9.65
CA VAL A 363 -25.85 -20.42 10.29
C VAL A 363 -25.98 -19.49 11.50
N CYS A 364 -26.63 -18.34 11.35
CA CYS A 364 -26.85 -17.40 12.46
C CYS A 364 -27.59 -18.06 13.63
N LYS A 365 -28.65 -18.82 13.35
CA LYS A 365 -29.47 -19.51 14.39
C LYS A 365 -28.65 -20.48 15.22
N GLU A 366 -27.75 -21.22 14.61
CA GLU A 366 -26.91 -22.23 15.25
C GLU A 366 -25.68 -21.65 15.97
N SER A 367 -25.41 -20.37 15.82
CA SER A 367 -24.17 -19.73 16.29
C SER A 367 -24.37 -18.93 17.55
N ASP A 368 -23.31 -18.80 18.36
CA ASP A 368 -23.21 -17.89 19.50
C ASP A 368 -22.71 -16.49 19.04
N VAL A 369 -21.84 -16.48 18.05
CA VAL A 369 -21.29 -15.29 17.40
C VAL A 369 -21.16 -15.51 15.90
N VAL A 370 -21.35 -14.47 15.11
CA VAL A 370 -21.27 -14.51 13.65
C VAL A 370 -20.11 -13.64 13.17
N VAL A 371 -19.20 -14.24 12.40
CA VAL A 371 -18.09 -13.58 11.71
C VAL A 371 -18.49 -13.44 10.24
N VAL A 372 -18.71 -12.20 9.79
CA VAL A 372 -19.10 -11.89 8.41
C VAL A 372 -17.88 -11.40 7.64
N CYS A 373 -17.50 -12.10 6.57
CA CYS A 373 -16.32 -11.83 5.76
C CYS A 373 -16.73 -11.24 4.41
N LEU A 374 -16.65 -9.93 4.30
CA LEU A 374 -17.02 -9.18 3.09
C LEU A 374 -15.84 -8.46 2.49
N GLY A 375 -15.95 -8.11 1.23
CA GLY A 375 -14.93 -7.30 0.57
C GLY A 375 -14.83 -7.51 -0.93
N LEU A 376 -13.62 -7.41 -1.38
CA LEU A 376 -13.22 -7.50 -2.78
C LEU A 376 -12.12 -8.57 -2.93
N ASP A 377 -11.60 -8.70 -4.13
CA ASP A 377 -10.32 -9.31 -4.45
C ASP A 377 -9.69 -8.61 -5.66
N ALA A 378 -8.51 -9.02 -6.09
CA ALA A 378 -7.80 -8.39 -7.20
C ALA A 378 -8.54 -8.48 -8.56
N SER A 379 -9.59 -9.29 -8.68
CA SER A 379 -10.45 -9.30 -9.87
C SER A 379 -11.46 -8.15 -9.90
N LEU A 380 -11.67 -7.46 -8.77
CA LEU A 380 -12.60 -6.34 -8.63
C LEU A 380 -11.89 -5.00 -8.42
N GLU A 381 -10.80 -5.00 -7.69
CA GLU A 381 -9.91 -3.84 -7.58
C GLU A 381 -8.50 -4.26 -7.97
N GLY A 382 -7.99 -3.73 -9.06
CA GLY A 382 -6.71 -4.17 -9.61
C GLY A 382 -6.27 -3.33 -10.79
N GLU A 383 -5.39 -3.90 -11.60
CA GLU A 383 -4.87 -3.27 -12.81
C GLU A 383 -5.81 -3.48 -13.99
N GLU A 384 -5.83 -2.53 -14.93
CA GLU A 384 -6.55 -2.67 -16.19
C GLU A 384 -6.11 -3.95 -16.93
N GLY A 385 -7.09 -4.70 -17.44
CA GLY A 385 -6.87 -5.95 -18.18
C GLY A 385 -6.71 -7.20 -17.31
N ASP A 386 -6.41 -7.06 -16.03
CA ASP A 386 -6.31 -8.18 -15.10
C ASP A 386 -7.64 -8.47 -14.40
N THR A 387 -8.60 -7.57 -14.53
CA THR A 387 -9.91 -7.68 -13.93
C THR A 387 -10.94 -8.15 -14.93
N GLY A 388 -11.66 -9.20 -14.60
CA GLY A 388 -12.78 -9.74 -15.39
C GLY A 388 -14.14 -9.25 -14.91
N ASN A 389 -14.23 -8.13 -14.19
CA ASN A 389 -15.46 -7.67 -13.57
C ASN A 389 -16.36 -6.88 -14.53
N GLU A 390 -17.62 -6.71 -14.14
CA GLU A 390 -18.63 -5.94 -14.87
C GLU A 390 -18.35 -4.43 -14.90
N PHE A 391 -17.46 -3.96 -14.02
CA PHE A 391 -17.15 -2.55 -13.84
C PHE A 391 -16.04 -2.05 -14.77
N SER A 392 -15.44 -2.94 -15.56
CA SER A 392 -14.28 -2.73 -16.44
C SER A 392 -13.10 -2.03 -15.75
N SER A 393 -11.87 -2.47 -16.04
CA SER A 393 -10.61 -1.80 -15.67
C SER A 393 -10.16 -1.77 -14.20
N GLY A 394 -10.74 -2.49 -13.27
CA GLY A 394 -10.23 -2.63 -11.91
C GLY A 394 -10.48 -1.49 -10.93
N ASP A 395 -10.91 -0.30 -11.39
CA ASP A 395 -11.36 0.77 -10.51
C ASP A 395 -12.75 0.47 -9.94
N LYS A 396 -13.04 0.94 -8.75
CA LYS A 396 -14.36 0.89 -8.15
C LYS A 396 -15.22 2.05 -8.65
N LEU A 397 -16.53 1.80 -8.84
CA LEU A 397 -17.49 2.85 -9.18
C LEU A 397 -17.83 3.70 -7.95
N ASP A 398 -17.98 3.05 -6.81
CA ASP A 398 -18.30 3.66 -5.53
C ASP A 398 -17.60 2.91 -4.37
N LEU A 399 -17.92 3.24 -3.12
CA LEU A 399 -17.32 2.64 -1.93
C LEU A 399 -18.17 1.55 -1.29
N ARG A 400 -19.31 1.18 -1.87
CA ARG A 400 -20.19 0.13 -1.32
C ARG A 400 -19.64 -1.26 -1.64
N PHE A 401 -19.96 -2.22 -0.81
CA PHE A 401 -19.73 -3.62 -1.16
C PHE A 401 -20.57 -4.01 -2.38
N PRO A 402 -19.98 -4.70 -3.36
CA PRO A 402 -20.71 -5.08 -4.58
C PRO A 402 -21.70 -6.21 -4.34
N GLY A 403 -22.63 -6.37 -5.28
CA GLY A 403 -23.63 -7.45 -5.25
C GLY A 403 -24.56 -7.39 -4.04
N LEU A 404 -24.75 -8.51 -3.39
CA LEU A 404 -25.66 -8.67 -2.24
C LEU A 404 -24.94 -8.66 -0.87
N GLN A 405 -23.67 -8.25 -0.82
CA GLN A 405 -22.87 -8.36 0.40
C GLN A 405 -23.44 -7.51 1.55
N ASN A 406 -23.94 -6.29 1.27
CA ASN A 406 -24.57 -5.45 2.30
C ASN A 406 -25.84 -6.12 2.88
N GLU A 407 -26.67 -6.71 2.01
CA GLU A 407 -27.88 -7.39 2.45
C GLU A 407 -27.58 -8.65 3.28
N VAL A 408 -26.50 -9.39 2.97
CA VAL A 408 -26.02 -10.50 3.81
C VAL A 408 -25.62 -10.02 5.20
N LEU A 409 -24.97 -8.85 5.30
CA LEU A 409 -24.61 -8.26 6.59
C LEU A 409 -25.86 -7.86 7.38
N GLU A 410 -26.84 -7.25 6.72
CA GLU A 410 -28.13 -6.89 7.33
C GLU A 410 -28.87 -8.12 7.86
N VAL A 411 -28.94 -9.20 7.08
CA VAL A 411 -29.55 -10.48 7.52
C VAL A 411 -28.82 -11.08 8.72
N ALA A 412 -27.47 -10.98 8.76
CA ALA A 412 -26.71 -11.42 9.92
C ALA A 412 -27.02 -10.58 11.16
N TYR A 413 -27.10 -9.26 11.03
CA TYR A 413 -27.47 -8.34 12.12
C TYR A 413 -28.90 -8.57 12.62
N GLU A 414 -29.88 -8.73 11.71
CA GLU A 414 -31.29 -9.00 12.05
C GLU A 414 -31.49 -10.31 12.82
N SER A 415 -30.51 -11.22 12.79
CA SER A 415 -30.55 -12.45 13.58
C SER A 415 -30.51 -12.21 15.09
N GLY A 416 -30.10 -11.00 15.52
CA GLY A 416 -29.91 -10.64 16.93
C GLY A 416 -28.68 -11.28 17.58
N LYS A 417 -27.82 -11.95 16.82
CA LYS A 417 -26.54 -12.48 17.30
C LYS A 417 -25.47 -11.40 17.27
N PRO A 418 -24.45 -11.48 18.14
CA PRO A 418 -23.28 -10.64 18.01
C PRO A 418 -22.61 -10.82 16.65
N VAL A 419 -22.32 -9.72 15.94
CA VAL A 419 -21.73 -9.72 14.60
C VAL A 419 -20.36 -9.06 14.62
N ILE A 420 -19.36 -9.74 14.04
CA ILE A 420 -18.02 -9.24 13.78
C ILE A 420 -17.87 -9.15 12.26
N LEU A 421 -17.64 -7.96 11.73
CA LEU A 421 -17.37 -7.74 10.30
C LEU A 421 -15.87 -7.75 10.04
N LEU A 422 -15.42 -8.66 9.20
CA LEU A 422 -14.07 -8.68 8.62
C LEU A 422 -14.13 -8.14 7.21
N VAL A 423 -13.40 -7.06 6.96
CA VAL A 423 -13.36 -6.37 5.65
C VAL A 423 -12.06 -6.76 4.94
N LEU A 424 -12.18 -7.56 3.87
CA LEU A 424 -11.06 -7.98 3.05
C LEU A 424 -11.04 -7.16 1.76
N THR A 425 -10.39 -6.00 1.81
CA THR A 425 -10.25 -5.07 0.68
C THR A 425 -8.90 -4.38 0.74
N GLY A 426 -8.36 -3.99 -0.40
CA GLY A 426 -7.12 -3.20 -0.48
C GLY A 426 -7.34 -1.70 -0.34
N SER A 427 -8.57 -1.24 -0.13
CA SER A 427 -8.99 0.15 -0.15
C SER A 427 -10.08 0.45 0.89
N ALA A 428 -10.38 1.73 1.08
CA ALA A 428 -11.49 2.16 1.94
C ALA A 428 -12.84 1.80 1.32
N MET A 429 -13.78 1.37 2.17
CA MET A 429 -15.17 1.08 1.84
C MET A 429 -16.11 1.96 2.67
N ASP A 430 -17.36 2.11 2.22
CA ASP A 430 -18.41 2.72 3.01
C ASP A 430 -18.86 1.73 4.11
N LEU A 431 -18.43 2.01 5.33
CA LEU A 431 -18.74 1.22 6.51
C LEU A 431 -19.71 1.95 7.45
N THR A 432 -20.36 3.01 6.99
CA THR A 432 -21.20 3.88 7.83
C THR A 432 -22.32 3.08 8.51
N TRP A 433 -23.04 2.26 7.74
CA TRP A 433 -24.10 1.40 8.32
C TRP A 433 -23.50 0.38 9.30
N ALA A 434 -22.38 -0.25 8.94
CA ALA A 434 -21.74 -1.26 9.79
C ALA A 434 -21.24 -0.65 11.11
N ASP A 435 -20.68 0.57 11.07
CA ASP A 435 -20.23 1.28 12.29
C ASP A 435 -21.36 1.51 13.29
N GLU A 436 -22.58 1.74 12.81
CA GLU A 436 -23.75 1.95 13.66
C GLU A 436 -24.35 0.65 14.23
N HIS A 437 -24.21 -0.49 13.53
CA HIS A 437 -25.01 -1.67 13.78
C HIS A 437 -24.23 -2.88 14.31
N VAL A 438 -23.01 -3.18 13.79
CA VAL A 438 -22.29 -4.39 14.20
C VAL A 438 -21.42 -4.19 15.43
N ASN A 439 -21.08 -5.26 16.15
CA ASN A 439 -20.35 -5.19 17.42
C ASN A 439 -18.85 -4.95 17.26
N ALA A 440 -18.24 -5.43 16.17
CA ALA A 440 -16.83 -5.18 15.88
C ALA A 440 -16.59 -5.14 14.38
N ILE A 441 -15.61 -4.32 13.95
CA ILE A 441 -15.17 -4.18 12.56
C ILE A 441 -13.65 -4.26 12.53
N MET A 442 -13.12 -5.14 11.68
CA MET A 442 -11.69 -5.26 11.44
C MET A 442 -11.40 -5.15 9.95
N GLN A 443 -10.58 -4.17 9.57
CA GLN A 443 -10.02 -4.08 8.23
C GLN A 443 -8.85 -5.06 8.13
N CYS A 444 -9.00 -6.07 7.30
CA CYS A 444 -8.04 -7.15 7.15
C CYS A 444 -7.09 -6.95 5.97
N TRP A 445 -7.39 -6.02 5.07
CA TRP A 445 -6.66 -5.81 3.82
C TRP A 445 -6.64 -7.06 2.94
N TYR A 446 -5.56 -7.30 2.22
CA TYR A 446 -5.19 -8.59 1.62
C TYR A 446 -4.05 -9.18 2.45
N PRO A 447 -4.37 -10.02 3.47
CA PRO A 447 -3.44 -10.30 4.57
C PRO A 447 -2.33 -11.30 4.23
N GLY A 448 -2.28 -11.81 3.00
CA GLY A 448 -1.28 -12.78 2.55
C GLY A 448 -1.64 -14.22 2.89
N ALA A 449 -0.73 -15.13 2.51
CA ALA A 449 -0.96 -16.57 2.58
C ALA A 449 -1.28 -17.12 3.99
N GLN A 450 -0.85 -16.43 5.05
CA GLN A 450 -1.14 -16.78 6.46
C GLN A 450 -2.29 -15.95 7.05
N GLY A 451 -3.09 -15.31 6.20
CA GLY A 451 -4.14 -14.38 6.62
C GLY A 451 -5.17 -14.97 7.58
N GLY A 452 -5.69 -16.15 7.30
CA GLY A 452 -6.66 -16.82 8.16
C GLY A 452 -6.09 -17.13 9.56
N ASN A 453 -4.85 -17.61 9.64
CA ASN A 453 -4.18 -17.84 10.91
C ASN A 453 -3.97 -16.56 11.71
N ALA A 454 -3.58 -15.47 11.02
CA ALA A 454 -3.41 -14.17 11.66
C ALA A 454 -4.72 -13.61 12.21
N ILE A 455 -5.80 -13.70 11.41
CA ILE A 455 -7.14 -13.26 11.80
C ILE A 455 -7.63 -14.06 13.01
N ALA A 456 -7.54 -15.38 12.98
CA ALA A 456 -7.95 -16.22 14.10
C ALA A 456 -7.20 -15.86 15.40
N GLN A 457 -5.86 -15.73 15.34
CA GLN A 457 -5.06 -15.35 16.52
C GLN A 457 -5.43 -13.96 17.06
N VAL A 458 -5.76 -13.00 16.19
CA VAL A 458 -6.20 -11.67 16.64
C VAL A 458 -7.61 -11.76 17.22
N LEU A 459 -8.56 -12.45 16.58
CA LEU A 459 -9.93 -12.56 17.09
C LEU A 459 -9.98 -13.18 18.51
N PHE A 460 -9.10 -14.13 18.81
CA PHE A 460 -9.04 -14.77 20.12
C PHE A 460 -8.05 -14.16 21.10
N GLY A 461 -7.36 -13.07 20.72
CA GLY A 461 -6.47 -12.34 21.60
C GLY A 461 -5.08 -12.93 21.81
N ASP A 462 -4.65 -13.93 21.00
CA ASP A 462 -3.26 -14.40 21.00
C ASP A 462 -2.30 -13.35 20.40
N ALA A 463 -2.85 -12.40 19.68
CA ALA A 463 -2.16 -11.22 19.19
C ALA A 463 -3.04 -9.96 19.38
N CYS A 464 -2.39 -8.88 19.82
CA CYS A 464 -3.06 -7.58 19.96
C CYS A 464 -3.06 -6.87 18.59
N PRO A 465 -4.21 -6.32 18.09
CA PRO A 465 -4.22 -5.55 16.87
C PRO A 465 -3.38 -4.28 17.03
N GLU A 466 -2.47 -4.03 16.08
CA GLU A 466 -1.56 -2.88 16.08
C GLU A 466 -1.58 -2.09 14.76
N GLY A 467 -2.40 -2.51 13.78
CA GLY A 467 -2.56 -1.84 12.49
C GLY A 467 -3.11 -0.42 12.66
N ARG A 468 -2.72 0.47 11.74
CA ARG A 468 -3.25 1.84 11.63
C ARG A 468 -3.57 2.11 10.19
N LEU A 469 -4.69 2.79 9.93
CA LEU A 469 -5.13 3.12 8.58
C LEU A 469 -4.11 4.00 7.85
N PRO A 470 -3.57 3.57 6.70
CA PRO A 470 -2.72 4.41 5.85
C PRO A 470 -3.53 5.28 4.88
N VAL A 471 -4.85 5.19 4.93
CA VAL A 471 -5.80 5.93 4.11
C VAL A 471 -7.00 6.35 4.94
N THR A 472 -7.65 7.42 4.52
CA THR A 472 -8.90 7.92 5.10
C THR A 472 -10.08 7.06 4.66
N PHE A 473 -10.96 6.68 5.58
CA PHE A 473 -12.25 6.06 5.30
C PHE A 473 -13.33 7.14 5.26
N TYR A 474 -13.82 7.42 4.07
CA TYR A 474 -14.91 8.37 3.84
C TYR A 474 -16.25 7.78 4.29
N ARG A 475 -17.25 8.62 4.53
CA ARG A 475 -18.58 8.15 4.89
C ARG A 475 -19.35 7.65 3.69
N THR A 476 -19.22 8.33 2.58
CA THR A 476 -19.87 7.97 1.32
C THR A 476 -19.02 8.33 0.12
N SER A 477 -19.33 7.77 -1.04
CA SER A 477 -18.70 8.11 -2.33
C SER A 477 -19.00 9.55 -2.76
N GLU A 478 -20.10 10.13 -2.28
CA GLU A 478 -20.52 11.51 -2.62
C GLU A 478 -19.60 12.58 -2.04
N GLU A 479 -18.79 12.23 -1.04
CA GLU A 479 -17.78 13.13 -0.49
C GLU A 479 -16.53 13.25 -1.37
N LEU A 480 -16.38 12.37 -2.38
CA LEU A 480 -15.19 12.33 -3.22
C LEU A 480 -15.30 13.34 -4.37
N PRO A 481 -14.25 14.13 -4.62
CA PRO A 481 -14.15 14.92 -5.84
C PRO A 481 -14.15 14.04 -7.10
N GLU A 482 -14.33 14.68 -8.29
CA GLU A 482 -14.24 13.98 -9.56
C GLU A 482 -12.94 13.19 -9.68
N PHE A 483 -13.02 11.92 -10.09
CA PHE A 483 -11.87 11.01 -10.11
C PHE A 483 -10.72 11.51 -11.02
N THR A 484 -11.06 12.21 -12.08
CA THR A 484 -10.11 12.81 -13.03
C THR A 484 -9.48 14.12 -12.57
N ASP A 485 -9.99 14.73 -11.49
CA ASP A 485 -9.40 15.92 -10.89
C ASP A 485 -8.17 15.53 -10.04
N TYR A 486 -7.01 15.96 -10.45
CA TYR A 486 -5.74 15.70 -9.78
C TYR A 486 -5.30 16.81 -8.82
N SER A 487 -6.13 17.82 -8.59
CA SER A 487 -5.95 18.72 -7.46
C SER A 487 -6.13 17.95 -6.15
N MET A 488 -5.43 18.38 -5.12
CA MET A 488 -5.58 17.75 -3.80
C MET A 488 -6.72 18.36 -2.97
N GLU A 489 -7.45 19.34 -3.49
CA GLU A 489 -8.54 19.97 -2.75
C GLU A 489 -9.64 18.95 -2.40
N GLY A 490 -10.04 18.93 -1.11
CA GLY A 490 -11.06 18.03 -0.62
C GLY A 490 -10.64 16.54 -0.49
N ARG A 491 -9.38 16.20 -0.79
CA ARG A 491 -8.88 14.82 -0.79
C ARG A 491 -7.99 14.52 0.40
N THR A 492 -8.02 13.28 0.82
CA THR A 492 -7.19 12.72 1.89
C THR A 492 -7.34 13.48 3.23
N TYR A 493 -6.79 12.97 4.31
CA TYR A 493 -6.82 13.67 5.61
C TYR A 493 -6.18 15.06 5.54
N ARG A 494 -5.29 15.31 4.54
CA ARG A 494 -4.53 16.57 4.42
C ARG A 494 -5.38 17.75 3.97
N TYR A 495 -6.42 17.51 3.17
CA TYR A 495 -7.19 18.59 2.52
C TYR A 495 -8.69 18.44 2.66
N MET A 496 -9.21 17.33 3.20
CA MET A 496 -10.64 17.17 3.41
C MET A 496 -11.16 18.16 4.45
N LYS A 497 -12.39 18.61 4.25
CA LYS A 497 -13.07 19.57 5.14
C LYS A 497 -14.02 18.86 6.12
N ASN A 498 -14.60 17.75 5.71
CA ASN A 498 -15.56 16.99 6.49
C ASN A 498 -14.84 16.00 7.44
N LYS A 499 -15.50 15.63 8.53
CA LYS A 499 -15.00 14.58 9.42
C LYS A 499 -15.20 13.21 8.74
N PRO A 500 -14.14 12.42 8.51
CA PRO A 500 -14.27 11.09 7.94
C PRO A 500 -14.99 10.12 8.87
N LEU A 501 -15.35 8.94 8.38
CA LEU A 501 -15.79 7.84 9.24
C LEU A 501 -14.65 7.39 10.15
N TYR A 502 -13.52 7.00 9.53
CA TYR A 502 -12.28 6.72 10.25
C TYR A 502 -11.12 7.53 9.64
N PRO A 503 -10.41 8.32 10.44
CA PRO A 503 -9.33 9.15 9.93
C PRO A 503 -8.06 8.34 9.59
N PHE A 504 -7.21 8.91 8.75
CA PHE A 504 -5.83 8.43 8.58
C PHE A 504 -5.13 8.23 9.93
N GLY A 505 -4.40 7.13 10.09
CA GLY A 505 -3.71 6.80 11.34
C GLY A 505 -4.58 6.15 12.42
N TYR A 506 -5.89 6.02 12.18
CA TYR A 506 -6.82 5.39 13.12
C TYR A 506 -6.62 3.88 13.22
N GLY A 507 -6.89 3.35 14.40
CA GLY A 507 -6.94 1.93 14.71
C GLY A 507 -6.99 1.71 16.22
N LEU A 508 -7.82 0.76 16.64
CA LEU A 508 -7.99 0.38 18.05
C LEU A 508 -6.98 -0.72 18.44
N SER A 509 -6.90 -0.99 19.71
CA SER A 509 -6.09 -2.04 20.31
C SER A 509 -6.87 -2.75 21.41
N TYR A 510 -6.48 -3.95 21.81
CA TYR A 510 -7.04 -4.65 22.97
C TYR A 510 -6.44 -4.15 24.29
N THR A 511 -5.40 -3.34 24.23
CA THR A 511 -4.81 -2.68 25.39
C THR A 511 -4.86 -1.16 25.22
N GLU A 512 -4.73 -0.44 26.31
CA GLU A 512 -4.79 1.02 26.34
C GLU A 512 -3.39 1.59 26.57
N PHE A 513 -3.13 2.74 25.95
CA PHE A 513 -1.88 3.46 26.11
C PHE A 513 -2.14 4.89 26.55
N SER A 514 -1.40 5.36 27.55
CA SER A 514 -1.31 6.78 27.85
C SER A 514 -0.10 7.42 27.17
N LEU A 515 -0.24 8.70 26.86
CA LEU A 515 0.80 9.56 26.30
C LEU A 515 0.97 10.74 27.26
N ASP A 516 2.09 10.76 27.98
CA ASP A 516 2.39 11.71 29.04
C ASP A 516 3.74 12.38 28.83
N ASN A 517 4.05 13.39 29.66
CA ASN A 517 5.34 14.09 29.67
C ASN A 517 5.83 14.55 28.28
N VAL A 518 4.90 15.01 27.43
CA VAL A 518 5.23 15.52 26.10
C VAL A 518 6.08 16.78 26.22
N LYS A 519 7.23 16.80 25.58
CA LYS A 519 8.16 17.94 25.59
C LYS A 519 8.68 18.22 24.18
N LEU A 520 8.88 19.49 23.89
CA LEU A 520 9.59 19.98 22.74
C LEU A 520 10.98 20.48 23.18
N SER A 521 12.02 20.12 22.44
CA SER A 521 13.42 20.53 22.77
C SER A 521 13.60 22.04 22.71
N THR A 522 12.80 22.72 21.91
CA THR A 522 12.84 24.17 21.71
C THR A 522 11.47 24.70 21.30
N GLN A 523 11.25 25.98 21.51
CA GLN A 523 10.05 26.69 21.02
C GLN A 523 10.31 27.42 19.68
N LYS A 524 11.46 27.16 19.05
CA LYS A 524 11.84 27.76 17.76
C LYS A 524 12.15 26.68 16.74
N VAL A 525 11.73 26.90 15.51
CA VAL A 525 12.19 26.09 14.37
C VAL A 525 13.62 26.51 14.04
N THR A 526 14.56 25.60 14.27
CA THR A 526 16.00 25.82 14.05
C THR A 526 16.52 24.91 12.93
N PRO A 527 17.70 25.15 12.36
CA PRO A 527 18.33 24.24 11.40
C PRO A 527 18.53 22.80 11.95
N ASP A 528 18.73 22.67 13.27
CA ASP A 528 18.85 21.36 13.92
C ASP A 528 17.48 20.67 14.12
N GLY A 529 16.40 21.36 13.77
CA GLY A 529 15.02 20.87 13.92
C GLY A 529 14.47 21.00 15.33
N VAL A 530 13.39 20.25 15.59
CA VAL A 530 12.71 20.18 16.90
C VAL A 530 12.58 18.72 17.31
N GLU A 531 13.13 18.33 18.45
CA GLU A 531 12.91 17.01 19.00
C GLU A 531 11.61 17.02 19.82
N VAL A 532 10.76 16.03 19.56
CA VAL A 532 9.53 15.75 20.31
C VAL A 532 9.76 14.49 21.12
N THR A 533 9.61 14.58 22.44
CA THR A 533 9.69 13.42 23.35
C THR A 533 8.36 13.21 24.04
N ALA A 534 8.00 11.96 24.26
CA ALA A 534 6.80 11.60 25.02
C ALA A 534 7.00 10.25 25.71
N ASP A 535 6.44 10.11 26.90
CA ASP A 535 6.37 8.83 27.60
C ASP A 535 5.11 8.10 27.16
N VAL A 536 5.29 6.89 26.64
CA VAL A 536 4.21 5.98 26.26
C VAL A 536 4.12 4.89 27.30
N THR A 537 2.98 4.77 27.98
CA THR A 537 2.74 3.73 29.00
C THR A 537 1.61 2.82 28.56
N ASN A 538 1.81 1.52 28.64
CA ASN A 538 0.74 0.55 28.47
C ASN A 538 -0.04 0.44 29.79
N ILE A 539 -1.20 1.08 29.85
CA ILE A 539 -2.08 1.10 31.04
C ILE A 539 -3.16 0.01 31.02
N GLY A 540 -3.22 -0.78 29.93
CA GLY A 540 -4.18 -1.85 29.78
C GLY A 540 -3.71 -3.19 30.34
N GLN A 541 -4.35 -4.28 29.90
CA GLN A 541 -4.17 -5.60 30.49
C GLN A 541 -3.36 -6.58 29.64
N MET A 542 -2.99 -6.20 28.40
CA MET A 542 -2.33 -7.03 27.41
C MET A 542 -1.08 -6.33 26.88
N ASP A 543 -0.05 -7.11 26.50
CA ASP A 543 1.11 -6.57 25.78
C ASP A 543 0.66 -6.03 24.42
N GLY A 544 1.23 -4.91 23.99
CA GLY A 544 0.83 -4.29 22.72
C GLY A 544 1.85 -3.31 22.16
N THR A 545 1.60 -2.81 20.98
CA THR A 545 2.45 -1.81 20.30
C THR A 545 1.67 -0.53 20.04
N GLN A 546 2.13 0.59 20.59
CA GLN A 546 1.62 1.90 20.23
C GLN A 546 2.39 2.50 19.07
N THR A 547 1.66 2.92 18.03
CA THR A 547 2.21 3.77 16.97
C THR A 547 1.96 5.23 17.32
N VAL A 548 3.03 6.00 17.49
CA VAL A 548 2.99 7.43 17.79
C VAL A 548 3.18 8.18 16.49
N LEU A 549 2.17 8.94 16.09
CA LEU A 549 2.17 9.77 14.88
C LEU A 549 2.30 11.23 15.28
N VAL A 550 3.27 11.95 14.70
CA VAL A 550 3.49 13.36 14.97
C VAL A 550 3.18 14.16 13.71
N TYR A 551 2.30 15.15 13.90
CA TYR A 551 1.85 16.02 12.82
C TYR A 551 2.29 17.45 13.08
N VAL A 552 2.47 18.20 11.99
CA VAL A 552 2.79 19.64 12.01
C VAL A 552 1.73 20.39 11.22
N LYS A 553 1.23 21.48 11.80
CA LYS A 553 0.33 22.44 11.14
C LYS A 553 0.93 23.84 11.20
N ALA A 554 1.06 24.47 10.06
CA ALA A 554 1.36 25.89 9.99
C ALA A 554 0.09 26.70 10.35
N GLU A 555 0.21 27.63 11.27
CA GLU A 555 -0.91 28.49 11.69
C GLU A 555 -1.05 29.69 10.73
N ARG A 556 -1.41 29.37 9.48
CA ARG A 556 -1.59 30.32 8.39
C ARG A 556 -2.81 29.91 7.56
N GLU A 557 -3.57 30.89 7.09
CA GLU A 557 -4.73 30.67 6.23
C GLU A 557 -4.33 29.99 4.91
N GLY A 558 -5.18 29.11 4.39
CA GLY A 558 -4.95 28.35 3.16
C GLY A 558 -3.92 27.22 3.25
N THR A 559 -3.48 26.87 4.46
CA THR A 559 -2.57 25.73 4.67
C THR A 559 -3.34 24.41 4.84
N PRO A 560 -2.73 23.26 4.52
CA PRO A 560 -3.33 21.95 4.76
C PRO A 560 -3.70 21.70 6.22
N ASN A 561 -4.51 20.69 6.47
CA ASN A 561 -4.69 20.11 7.80
C ASN A 561 -3.34 19.67 8.39
N PRO A 562 -3.24 19.34 9.71
CA PRO A 562 -2.00 18.83 10.28
C PRO A 562 -1.42 17.69 9.45
N GLN A 563 -0.17 17.83 8.99
CA GLN A 563 0.50 16.85 8.11
C GLN A 563 1.43 15.95 8.92
N LEU A 564 1.42 14.65 8.65
CA LEU A 564 2.34 13.69 9.25
C LEU A 564 3.79 14.06 8.94
N LYS A 565 4.64 14.14 9.98
CA LYS A 565 6.08 14.47 9.86
C LYS A 565 6.96 13.61 10.75
N GLY A 566 6.37 12.76 11.61
CA GLY A 566 7.14 11.88 12.46
C GLY A 566 6.37 10.62 12.85
N ILE A 567 7.07 9.50 12.95
CA ILE A 567 6.51 8.19 13.32
C ILE A 567 7.47 7.50 14.29
N ALA A 568 6.93 7.00 15.40
CA ALA A 568 7.64 6.09 16.29
C ALA A 568 6.75 4.91 16.69
N LYS A 569 7.34 3.78 17.03
CA LYS A 569 6.64 2.61 17.57
C LYS A 569 7.22 2.23 18.93
N ALA A 570 6.34 2.02 19.89
CA ALA A 570 6.67 1.53 21.23
C ALA A 570 5.98 0.19 21.49
N ALA A 571 6.73 -0.91 21.40
CA ALA A 571 6.27 -2.22 21.86
C ALA A 571 6.43 -2.27 23.39
N LEU A 572 5.34 -2.49 24.11
CA LEU A 572 5.24 -2.35 25.55
C LEU A 572 4.56 -3.58 26.17
N LYS A 573 5.16 -4.11 27.21
CA LYS A 573 4.47 -5.05 28.10
C LYS A 573 3.43 -4.31 28.94
N LYS A 574 2.47 -5.05 29.47
CA LYS A 574 1.53 -4.52 30.47
C LYS A 574 2.26 -3.77 31.58
N GLY A 575 1.88 -2.51 31.81
CA GLY A 575 2.47 -1.63 32.84
C GLY A 575 3.84 -1.03 32.45
N GLU A 576 4.40 -1.35 31.29
CA GLU A 576 5.69 -0.81 30.84
C GLU A 576 5.54 0.61 30.29
N THR A 577 6.52 1.45 30.58
CA THR A 577 6.67 2.81 30.01
C THR A 577 7.95 2.89 29.18
N LYS A 578 7.87 3.52 28.01
CA LYS A 578 9.03 3.86 27.18
C LYS A 578 8.92 5.31 26.70
N THR A 579 10.04 6.03 26.77
CA THR A 579 10.13 7.36 26.14
C THR A 579 10.41 7.19 24.67
N VAL A 580 9.60 7.80 23.82
CA VAL A 580 9.84 7.91 22.38
C VAL A 580 10.47 9.25 22.05
N HIS A 581 11.37 9.25 21.06
CA HIS A 581 12.08 10.41 20.55
C HIS A 581 11.81 10.54 19.05
N ILE A 582 11.33 11.70 18.61
CA ILE A 582 10.99 11.98 17.21
C ILE A 582 11.61 13.33 16.86
N THR A 583 12.58 13.31 15.96
CA THR A 583 13.19 14.53 15.44
C THR A 583 12.40 15.01 14.23
N LEU A 584 11.94 16.24 14.28
CA LEU A 584 11.33 16.97 13.17
C LEU A 584 12.40 17.90 12.59
N PRO A 585 13.02 17.56 11.46
CA PRO A 585 14.02 18.45 10.85
C PRO A 585 13.36 19.75 10.36
N GLU A 586 14.13 20.77 10.09
CA GLU A 586 13.59 22.09 9.69
C GLU A 586 12.62 21.97 8.50
N GLU A 587 12.95 21.15 7.51
CA GLU A 587 12.11 20.93 6.32
C GLU A 587 10.75 20.28 6.62
N ALA A 588 10.54 19.69 7.81
CA ALA A 588 9.24 19.18 8.24
C ALA A 588 8.19 20.30 8.39
N PHE A 589 8.64 21.52 8.61
CA PHE A 589 7.81 22.73 8.75
C PHE A 589 7.59 23.45 7.42
N GLY A 590 8.21 22.98 6.32
CA GLY A 590 8.11 23.59 5.01
C GLY A 590 6.78 23.32 4.32
N LEU A 591 6.26 24.34 3.65
CA LEU A 591 5.12 24.29 2.75
C LEU A 591 5.56 24.67 1.34
N CYS A 592 4.97 24.07 0.33
CA CYS A 592 5.17 24.47 -1.06
C CYS A 592 4.32 25.69 -1.41
N ASP A 593 4.92 26.65 -2.07
CA ASP A 593 4.20 27.77 -2.69
C ASP A 593 3.63 27.37 -4.07
N ASP A 594 2.95 28.30 -4.74
CA ASP A 594 2.33 28.06 -6.04
C ASP A 594 3.35 27.77 -7.15
N ASP A 595 4.61 28.16 -6.96
CA ASP A 595 5.72 27.85 -7.85
C ASP A 595 6.36 26.47 -7.56
N GLY A 596 5.87 25.74 -6.55
CA GLY A 596 6.38 24.44 -6.12
C GLY A 596 7.63 24.52 -5.24
N VAL A 597 8.01 25.70 -4.78
CA VAL A 597 9.19 25.88 -3.94
C VAL A 597 8.83 25.67 -2.48
N LYS A 598 9.46 24.66 -1.86
CA LYS A 598 9.24 24.37 -0.45
C LYS A 598 10.05 25.33 0.44
N ARG A 599 9.35 26.03 1.34
CA ARG A 599 9.96 26.99 2.28
C ARG A 599 9.37 26.87 3.66
N VAL A 600 10.18 27.10 4.68
CA VAL A 600 9.73 27.31 6.06
C VAL A 600 9.43 28.78 6.22
N HIS A 601 8.17 29.13 6.31
CA HIS A 601 7.72 30.52 6.44
C HIS A 601 7.88 31.01 7.88
N GLN A 602 8.05 32.32 8.04
CA GLN A 602 7.95 32.96 9.37
C GLN A 602 6.54 32.79 9.94
N GLY A 603 6.45 32.54 11.23
CA GLY A 603 5.18 32.36 11.93
C GLY A 603 5.15 31.17 12.86
N SER A 604 3.96 30.82 13.33
CA SER A 604 3.73 29.77 14.30
C SER A 604 3.37 28.45 13.65
N TYR A 605 3.84 27.36 14.25
CA TYR A 605 3.54 25.98 13.86
C TYR A 605 3.11 25.20 15.08
N THR A 606 1.95 24.57 15.02
CA THR A 606 1.47 23.66 16.07
C THR A 606 1.91 22.23 15.76
N ILE A 607 2.51 21.58 16.74
CA ILE A 607 2.89 20.17 16.69
C ILE A 607 1.83 19.37 17.43
N TYR A 608 1.36 18.28 16.81
CA TYR A 608 0.38 17.36 17.40
C TYR A 608 1.01 15.97 17.58
N ILE A 609 0.63 15.29 18.64
CA ILE A 609 0.84 13.84 18.82
C ILE A 609 -0.51 13.17 18.77
N GLY A 610 -0.78 12.39 17.71
CA GLY A 610 -2.14 11.97 17.40
C GLY A 610 -3.04 13.21 17.25
N GLU A 611 -4.13 13.26 17.98
CA GLU A 611 -5.07 14.38 17.94
C GLU A 611 -4.75 15.50 18.97
N LYS A 612 -3.80 15.28 19.87
CA LYS A 612 -3.49 16.24 20.95
C LYS A 612 -2.37 17.21 20.53
N ALA A 613 -2.60 18.51 20.75
CA ALA A 613 -1.54 19.50 20.60
C ALA A 613 -0.42 19.27 21.63
N ALA A 614 0.79 19.08 21.14
CA ALA A 614 2.01 18.92 21.93
C ALA A 614 2.62 20.26 22.33
N GLY A 615 2.44 21.28 21.48
CA GLY A 615 2.95 22.63 21.68
C GLY A 615 3.09 23.39 20.37
N THR A 616 3.48 24.66 20.50
CA THR A 616 3.69 25.57 19.37
C THR A 616 5.15 25.98 19.30
N VAL A 617 5.72 26.00 18.11
CA VAL A 617 7.05 26.52 17.81
C VAL A 617 6.94 27.66 16.81
N VAL A 618 7.93 28.56 16.81
CA VAL A 618 7.94 29.75 15.96
C VAL A 618 9.15 29.74 15.05
N LYS A 619 9.00 30.08 13.80
CA LYS A 619 10.06 30.44 12.87
C LYS A 619 10.16 31.97 12.82
N ASP A 620 11.31 32.51 13.24
CA ASP A 620 11.62 33.96 13.25
C ASP A 620 11.77 34.53 11.85
#